data_913c35285ed6d4daea4a1fc033e7f111
#
_entry.id   913c35285ed6d4daea4a1fc033e7f111
#
_cell.length_a   1.000
_cell.length_b   1.000
_cell.length_c   1.000
_cell.angle_alpha   90.00
_cell.angle_beta   90.00
_cell.angle_gamma   90.00
#
_symmetry.space_group_name_H-M   'P 1'
#
loop_
_entity.id
_entity.type
_entity.pdbx_description
1 polymer ?
#
loop_
_entity_poly.entity_id
_entity_poly.type
_entity_poly.pdbx_seq_one_letter_code
_entity_poly.pdbx_strand_id
1 'polypeptide(L)'
;SLCIVGEPTNMKIIDAHKGCYEYTTHFHGLAGHGSQPDKGVNAVEYASKFIQKLMQLREDLKKRKPKNSVFNPPYTTLQIGGISGGIARNVIADKCKVDWELRPVVKEDGVFVNKEIDKFVKKELLPEMQKVYPKSEIRKEVIGEIIGFDREKNSEACELVSSITGDNSRE
;
A
#
# COMPACT_ATOMS: atom_id res chain seq x y z
N SER A 1 28.99 13.75 0.67
CA SER A 1 29.10 12.49 1.44
C SER A 1 28.61 11.34 0.61
N LEU A 2 29.36 10.23 0.55
CA LEU A 2 28.96 9.00 -0.14
C LEU A 2 28.32 8.04 0.85
N CYS A 3 27.32 7.28 0.39
CA CYS A 3 26.71 6.21 1.15
C CYS A 3 26.66 4.96 0.27
N ILE A 4 27.22 3.86 0.76
CA ILE A 4 27.19 2.55 0.12
C ILE A 4 26.55 1.59 1.11
N VAL A 5 25.45 0.93 0.68
CA VAL A 5 24.72 -0.03 1.50
C VAL A 5 24.98 -1.44 0.97
N GLY A 6 25.44 -2.32 1.84
CA GLY A 6 25.72 -3.73 1.51
C GLY A 6 24.43 -4.55 1.57
N GLU A 7 23.83 -4.80 0.41
CA GLU A 7 22.65 -5.63 0.22
C GLU A 7 22.92 -6.80 -0.73
N PRO A 8 22.17 -7.92 -0.68
CA PRO A 8 22.39 -9.09 -1.53
C PRO A 8 21.92 -8.83 -2.99
N THR A 9 22.66 -7.99 -3.70
CA THR A 9 22.35 -7.55 -5.07
C THR A 9 23.03 -8.38 -6.16
N ASN A 10 23.61 -9.52 -5.82
CA ASN A 10 24.48 -10.30 -6.75
C ASN A 10 25.64 -9.46 -7.32
N MET A 11 26.22 -8.58 -6.50
CA MET A 11 27.30 -7.65 -6.84
C MET A 11 26.93 -6.57 -7.86
N LYS A 12 25.65 -6.40 -8.17
CA LYS A 12 25.18 -5.35 -9.07
C LYS A 12 24.97 -4.04 -8.32
N ILE A 13 25.19 -2.93 -8.99
CA ILE A 13 24.95 -1.60 -8.46
C ILE A 13 23.46 -1.28 -8.60
N ILE A 14 22.79 -1.09 -7.47
CA ILE A 14 21.41 -0.59 -7.42
C ILE A 14 21.48 0.89 -7.09
N ASP A 15 21.14 1.74 -8.04
CA ASP A 15 21.29 3.19 -7.95
C ASP A 15 19.96 3.96 -7.95
N ALA A 16 18.86 3.25 -7.81
CA ALA A 16 17.51 3.79 -7.65
C ALA A 16 16.62 2.81 -6.89
N HIS A 17 15.62 3.30 -6.15
CA HIS A 17 14.57 2.45 -5.59
C HIS A 17 13.23 3.17 -5.51
N LYS A 18 12.14 2.41 -5.67
CA LYS A 18 10.78 2.90 -5.44
C LYS A 18 10.59 3.26 -3.97
N GLY A 19 9.69 4.16 -3.69
CA GLY A 19 9.24 4.38 -2.30
C GLY A 19 8.68 3.10 -1.67
N CYS A 20 8.56 3.13 -0.35
CA CYS A 20 7.97 2.03 0.43
C CYS A 20 7.00 2.63 1.43
N TYR A 21 5.70 2.52 1.14
CA TYR A 21 4.62 3.00 1.99
C TYR A 21 3.82 1.81 2.48
N GLU A 22 3.76 1.63 3.80
CA GLU A 22 3.16 0.48 4.46
C GLU A 22 2.04 0.94 5.39
N TYR A 23 0.89 0.30 5.28
CA TYR A 23 -0.33 0.67 5.99
C TYR A 23 -1.06 -0.55 6.53
N THR A 24 -1.68 -0.36 7.68
CA THR A 24 -2.75 -1.25 8.19
C THR A 24 -4.06 -0.46 8.28
N THR A 25 -5.13 -0.96 7.68
CA THR A 25 -6.46 -0.37 7.82
C THR A 25 -7.31 -1.25 8.71
N HIS A 26 -7.78 -0.67 9.81
CA HIS A 26 -8.63 -1.32 10.81
C HIS A 26 -10.10 -0.96 10.59
N PHE A 27 -10.96 -1.96 10.65
CA PHE A 27 -12.42 -1.84 10.53
C PHE A 27 -13.06 -2.27 11.84
N HIS A 28 -13.89 -1.41 12.41
CA HIS A 28 -14.65 -1.67 13.62
C HIS A 28 -16.14 -1.51 13.32
N GLY A 29 -16.86 -2.62 13.40
CA GLY A 29 -18.29 -2.72 13.19
C GLY A 29 -19.04 -3.10 14.46
N LEU A 30 -20.10 -3.89 14.32
CA LEU A 30 -20.94 -4.35 15.42
C LEU A 30 -21.18 -5.85 15.29
N ALA A 31 -20.78 -6.62 16.32
CA ALA A 31 -21.03 -8.05 16.40
C ALA A 31 -22.54 -8.33 16.52
N GLY A 32 -22.94 -9.50 16.05
CA GLY A 32 -24.30 -9.99 16.14
C GLY A 32 -24.41 -11.45 15.70
N HIS A 33 -25.61 -11.99 15.78
CA HIS A 33 -25.87 -13.34 15.29
C HIS A 33 -25.95 -13.36 13.77
N GLY A 34 -25.25 -14.28 13.10
CA GLY A 34 -25.16 -14.36 11.64
C GLY A 34 -26.51 -14.54 10.91
N SER A 35 -27.57 -15.01 11.58
CA SER A 35 -28.91 -15.09 11.02
C SER A 35 -29.66 -13.73 10.99
N GLN A 36 -29.08 -12.68 11.57
CA GLN A 36 -29.67 -11.34 11.63
C GLN A 36 -28.68 -10.28 11.12
N PRO A 37 -28.25 -10.38 9.85
CA PRO A 37 -27.16 -9.54 9.31
C PRO A 37 -27.45 -8.04 9.42
N ASP A 38 -28.73 -7.63 9.30
CA ASP A 38 -29.14 -6.22 9.34
C ASP A 38 -29.01 -5.58 10.74
N LYS A 39 -28.81 -6.40 11.79
CA LYS A 39 -28.63 -5.92 13.18
C LYS A 39 -27.19 -5.75 13.60
N GLY A 40 -26.24 -6.02 12.71
CA GLY A 40 -24.82 -5.86 12.94
C GLY A 40 -24.15 -5.08 11.82
N VAL A 41 -22.84 -4.85 11.97
CA VAL A 41 -21.99 -4.24 10.93
C VAL A 41 -20.79 -5.15 10.73
N ASN A 42 -20.77 -5.86 9.61
CA ASN A 42 -19.75 -6.85 9.33
C ASN A 42 -18.45 -6.20 8.82
N ALA A 43 -17.46 -6.08 9.69
CA ALA A 43 -16.16 -5.48 9.37
C ALA A 43 -15.42 -6.21 8.22
N VAL A 44 -15.62 -7.53 8.06
CA VAL A 44 -15.00 -8.31 6.97
C VAL A 44 -15.61 -7.93 5.61
N GLU A 45 -16.93 -7.70 5.54
CA GLU A 45 -17.57 -7.25 4.30
C GLU A 45 -17.08 -5.86 3.87
N TYR A 46 -16.96 -4.92 4.80
CA TYR A 46 -16.42 -3.58 4.50
C TYR A 46 -14.94 -3.62 4.14
N ALA A 47 -14.15 -4.47 4.80
CA ALA A 47 -12.77 -4.73 4.41
C ALA A 47 -12.68 -5.30 2.98
N SER A 48 -13.61 -6.17 2.56
CA SER A 48 -13.63 -6.70 1.20
C SER A 48 -13.95 -5.61 0.15
N LYS A 49 -14.88 -4.70 0.43
CA LYS A 49 -15.16 -3.52 -0.42
C LYS A 49 -13.93 -2.61 -0.53
N PHE A 50 -13.24 -2.41 0.58
CA PHE A 50 -11.98 -1.64 0.63
C PHE A 50 -10.90 -2.29 -0.24
N ILE A 51 -10.70 -3.60 -0.15
CA ILE A 51 -9.75 -4.36 -0.98
C ILE A 51 -10.10 -4.21 -2.47
N GLN A 52 -11.38 -4.28 -2.84
CA GLN A 52 -11.81 -4.07 -4.22
C GLN A 52 -11.41 -2.67 -4.73
N LYS A 53 -11.55 -1.63 -3.89
CA LYS A 53 -11.10 -0.29 -4.23
C LYS A 53 -9.58 -0.22 -4.42
N LEU A 54 -8.79 -0.87 -3.55
CA LEU A 54 -7.34 -0.98 -3.72
C LEU A 54 -6.98 -1.66 -5.06
N MET A 55 -7.69 -2.73 -5.43
CA MET A 55 -7.47 -3.43 -6.69
C MET A 55 -7.79 -2.55 -7.91
N GLN A 56 -8.84 -1.72 -7.85
CA GLN A 56 -9.14 -0.73 -8.89
C GLN A 56 -8.02 0.30 -9.03
N LEU A 57 -7.57 0.86 -7.91
CA LEU A 57 -6.46 1.83 -7.90
C LEU A 57 -5.16 1.22 -8.44
N ARG A 58 -4.89 -0.06 -8.18
CA ARG A 58 -3.75 -0.78 -8.78
C ARG A 58 -3.80 -0.77 -10.31
N GLU A 59 -4.98 -0.98 -10.91
CA GLU A 59 -5.12 -0.91 -12.37
C GLU A 59 -4.98 0.53 -12.91
N ASP A 60 -5.43 1.52 -12.14
CA ASP A 60 -5.25 2.93 -12.51
C ASP A 60 -3.78 3.36 -12.44
N LEU A 61 -3.03 2.87 -11.45
CA LEU A 61 -1.59 3.11 -11.32
C LEU A 61 -0.79 2.59 -12.53
N LYS A 62 -1.18 1.46 -13.13
CA LYS A 62 -0.55 0.95 -14.35
C LYS A 62 -0.65 1.94 -15.53
N LYS A 63 -1.78 2.67 -15.62
CA LYS A 63 -2.01 3.70 -16.65
C LYS A 63 -1.20 4.97 -16.41
N ARG A 64 -0.76 5.20 -15.18
CA ARG A 64 -0.01 6.38 -14.72
C ARG A 64 1.50 6.25 -14.84
N LYS A 65 2.00 5.14 -15.41
CA LYS A 65 3.44 4.88 -15.52
C LYS A 65 4.19 6.06 -16.19
N PRO A 66 5.31 6.53 -15.61
CA PRO A 66 6.17 7.51 -16.26
C PRO A 66 6.76 6.96 -17.56
N LYS A 67 6.95 7.85 -18.57
CA LYS A 67 7.50 7.45 -19.89
C LYS A 67 8.89 6.85 -19.79
N ASN A 68 9.71 7.35 -18.89
CA ASN A 68 11.14 7.01 -18.77
C ASN A 68 11.46 6.37 -17.40
N SER A 69 10.56 5.53 -16.87
CA SER A 69 10.82 4.83 -15.62
C SER A 69 11.96 3.83 -15.79
N VAL A 70 12.91 3.85 -14.87
CA VAL A 70 14.02 2.88 -14.79
C VAL A 70 13.62 1.61 -14.04
N PHE A 71 12.45 1.61 -13.40
CA PHE A 71 11.97 0.51 -12.57
C PHE A 71 11.27 -0.60 -13.35
N ASN A 72 11.35 -1.82 -12.82
CA ASN A 72 10.58 -2.97 -13.31
C ASN A 72 9.71 -3.55 -12.15
N PRO A 73 8.37 -3.53 -12.27
CA PRO A 73 7.58 -2.89 -13.33
C PRO A 73 7.70 -1.36 -13.31
N PRO A 74 7.48 -0.67 -14.47
CA PRO A 74 7.75 0.76 -14.63
C PRO A 74 6.66 1.67 -14.04
N TYR A 75 5.81 1.16 -13.19
CA TYR A 75 4.69 1.87 -12.55
C TYR A 75 4.68 1.61 -11.04
N THR A 76 3.98 2.47 -10.32
CA THR A 76 3.72 2.32 -8.89
C THR A 76 2.93 1.04 -8.62
N THR A 77 3.46 0.18 -7.76
CA THR A 77 2.79 -1.08 -7.39
C THR A 77 2.03 -0.93 -6.09
N LEU A 78 0.89 -1.61 -5.99
CA LEU A 78 0.06 -1.71 -4.80
C LEU A 78 -0.22 -3.17 -4.51
N GLN A 79 0.02 -3.61 -3.29
CA GLN A 79 -0.13 -4.98 -2.84
C GLN A 79 -0.97 -5.04 -1.58
N ILE A 80 -1.88 -6.01 -1.53
CA ILE A 80 -2.59 -6.39 -0.31
C ILE A 80 -1.82 -7.57 0.29
N GLY A 81 -1.17 -7.33 1.45
CA GLY A 81 -0.30 -8.31 2.12
C GLY A 81 -1.07 -9.28 3.01
N GLY A 82 -2.19 -8.82 3.59
CA GLY A 82 -2.97 -9.66 4.47
C GLY A 82 -4.35 -9.12 4.79
N ILE A 83 -5.23 -10.02 5.19
CA ILE A 83 -6.54 -9.71 5.77
C ILE A 83 -6.79 -10.63 6.94
N SER A 84 -7.30 -10.10 8.06
CA SER A 84 -7.61 -10.89 9.24
C SER A 84 -8.83 -10.31 9.96
N GLY A 85 -9.83 -11.13 10.24
CA GLY A 85 -11.05 -10.69 10.93
C GLY A 85 -12.07 -11.81 11.12
N GLY A 86 -13.04 -11.53 12.00
CA GLY A 86 -14.04 -12.50 12.41
C GLY A 86 -13.52 -13.57 13.38
N ILE A 87 -14.45 -14.24 14.07
CA ILE A 87 -14.13 -15.26 15.08
C ILE A 87 -14.86 -16.59 14.83
N ALA A 88 -16.04 -16.54 14.20
CA ALA A 88 -16.85 -17.73 13.92
C ALA A 88 -17.82 -17.47 12.77
N ARG A 89 -18.19 -18.53 12.03
CA ARG A 89 -19.07 -18.44 10.85
C ARG A 89 -20.48 -17.93 11.13
N ASN A 90 -20.97 -18.06 12.34
CA ASN A 90 -22.30 -17.67 12.78
C ASN A 90 -22.32 -16.36 13.59
N VAL A 91 -21.20 -15.64 13.64
CA VAL A 91 -21.05 -14.35 14.32
C VAL A 91 -20.70 -13.29 13.30
N ILE A 92 -21.44 -12.18 13.29
CA ILE A 92 -21.10 -11.00 12.47
C ILE A 92 -19.76 -10.46 12.98
N ALA A 93 -18.78 -10.36 12.10
CA ALA A 93 -17.45 -9.91 12.45
C ALA A 93 -17.43 -8.40 12.79
N ASP A 94 -17.18 -8.06 14.03
CA ASP A 94 -17.06 -6.65 14.47
C ASP A 94 -15.69 -6.05 14.23
N LYS A 95 -14.68 -6.86 13.93
CA LYS A 95 -13.30 -6.40 13.67
C LYS A 95 -12.72 -7.09 12.46
N CYS A 96 -12.01 -6.28 11.66
CA CYS A 96 -11.16 -6.75 10.58
C CYS A 96 -9.98 -5.80 10.39
N LYS A 97 -8.85 -6.31 9.93
CA LYS A 97 -7.72 -5.48 9.48
C LYS A 97 -7.25 -5.94 8.11
N VAL A 98 -6.74 -4.98 7.34
CA VAL A 98 -6.12 -5.19 6.03
C VAL A 98 -4.73 -4.57 6.06
N ASP A 99 -3.71 -5.38 5.84
CA ASP A 99 -2.32 -4.95 5.68
C ASP A 99 -2.04 -4.78 4.19
N TRP A 100 -1.53 -3.60 3.78
CA TRP A 100 -1.28 -3.30 2.38
C TRP A 100 -0.10 -2.34 2.22
N GLU A 101 0.55 -2.41 1.06
CA GLU A 101 1.69 -1.57 0.74
C GLU A 101 1.53 -0.88 -0.61
N LEU A 102 2.23 0.23 -0.77
CA LEU A 102 2.39 0.97 -1.99
C LEU A 102 3.88 1.21 -2.24
N ARG A 103 4.34 0.88 -3.43
CA ARG A 103 5.72 1.16 -3.87
C ARG A 103 5.69 2.25 -4.95
N PRO A 104 5.63 3.54 -4.57
CA PRO A 104 5.51 4.61 -5.55
C PRO A 104 6.79 4.79 -6.36
N VAL A 105 6.61 4.90 -7.69
CA VAL A 105 7.64 5.33 -8.63
C VAL A 105 7.79 6.85 -8.57
N VAL A 106 6.66 7.56 -8.42
CA VAL A 106 6.63 9.02 -8.25
C VAL A 106 5.81 9.36 -7.01
N LYS A 107 6.20 10.41 -6.30
CA LYS A 107 5.55 10.82 -5.04
C LYS A 107 4.06 11.11 -5.21
N GLU A 108 3.68 11.64 -6.37
CA GLU A 108 2.30 12.00 -6.71
C GLU A 108 1.35 10.81 -6.70
N ASP A 109 1.85 9.59 -6.97
CA ASP A 109 1.05 8.38 -6.91
C ASP A 109 0.67 8.00 -5.47
N GLY A 110 1.58 8.23 -4.51
CA GLY A 110 1.28 8.07 -3.08
C GLY A 110 0.17 9.03 -2.63
N VAL A 111 0.27 10.30 -3.04
CA VAL A 111 -0.76 11.33 -2.77
C VAL A 111 -2.09 10.94 -3.41
N PHE A 112 -2.07 10.49 -4.67
CA PHE A 112 -3.27 10.07 -5.41
C PHE A 112 -3.98 8.91 -4.69
N VAL A 113 -3.27 7.83 -4.37
CA VAL A 113 -3.86 6.66 -3.71
C VAL A 113 -4.45 7.03 -2.35
N ASN A 114 -3.69 7.75 -1.51
CA ASN A 114 -4.17 8.16 -0.21
C ASN A 114 -5.44 9.01 -0.30
N LYS A 115 -5.49 9.97 -1.24
CA LYS A 115 -6.67 10.83 -1.47
C LYS A 115 -7.90 10.02 -1.90
N GLU A 116 -7.73 9.08 -2.84
CA GLU A 116 -8.84 8.26 -3.33
C GLU A 116 -9.36 7.29 -2.26
N ILE A 117 -8.48 6.70 -1.46
CA ILE A 117 -8.85 5.83 -0.34
C ILE A 117 -9.57 6.63 0.75
N ASP A 118 -9.02 7.77 1.17
CA ASP A 118 -9.66 8.62 2.19
C ASP A 118 -11.04 9.10 1.74
N LYS A 119 -11.19 9.45 0.45
CA LYS A 119 -12.47 9.82 -0.13
C LYS A 119 -13.47 8.67 -0.09
N PHE A 120 -13.06 7.47 -0.52
CA PHE A 120 -13.91 6.28 -0.54
C PHE A 120 -14.36 5.89 0.88
N VAL A 121 -13.44 5.86 1.83
CA VAL A 121 -13.74 5.57 3.23
C VAL A 121 -14.74 6.60 3.79
N LYS A 122 -14.44 7.91 3.65
CA LYS A 122 -15.26 8.98 4.25
C LYS A 122 -16.61 9.18 3.59
N LYS A 123 -16.73 8.94 2.28
CA LYS A 123 -17.98 9.24 1.54
C LYS A 123 -18.86 8.03 1.31
N GLU A 124 -18.31 6.83 1.35
CA GLU A 124 -19.03 5.60 1.01
C GLU A 124 -19.05 4.60 2.18
N LEU A 125 -17.89 4.06 2.59
CA LEU A 125 -17.87 2.96 3.55
C LEU A 125 -18.34 3.37 4.94
N LEU A 126 -17.74 4.41 5.51
CA LEU A 126 -18.02 4.82 6.89
C LEU A 126 -19.47 5.30 7.08
N PRO A 127 -20.06 6.12 6.18
CA PRO A 127 -21.48 6.49 6.29
C PRO A 127 -22.43 5.30 6.19
N GLU A 128 -22.10 4.29 5.37
CA GLU A 128 -22.91 3.07 5.25
C GLU A 128 -22.89 2.27 6.56
N MET A 129 -21.71 2.06 7.15
CA MET A 129 -21.54 1.40 8.45
C MET A 129 -22.29 2.15 9.56
N GLN A 130 -22.18 3.48 9.59
CA GLN A 130 -22.73 4.32 10.67
C GLN A 130 -24.25 4.48 10.61
N LYS A 131 -24.91 4.16 9.49
CA LYS A 131 -26.39 4.05 9.43
C LYS A 131 -26.93 2.97 10.36
N VAL A 132 -26.18 1.87 10.55
CA VAL A 132 -26.57 0.75 11.41
C VAL A 132 -25.95 0.92 12.81
N TYR A 133 -24.68 1.27 12.87
CA TYR A 133 -23.96 1.47 14.12
C TYR A 133 -23.15 2.75 14.10
N PRO A 134 -23.64 3.84 14.74
CA PRO A 134 -23.00 5.16 14.72
C PRO A 134 -21.56 5.20 15.26
N LYS A 135 -21.16 4.19 16.06
CA LYS A 135 -19.81 4.06 16.60
C LYS A 135 -18.86 3.25 15.70
N SER A 136 -19.30 2.87 14.51
CA SER A 136 -18.42 2.21 13.52
C SER A 136 -17.26 3.12 13.14
N GLU A 137 -16.09 2.52 12.96
CA GLU A 137 -14.85 3.22 12.65
C GLU A 137 -14.06 2.49 11.56
N ILE A 138 -13.40 3.27 10.71
CA ILE A 138 -12.35 2.81 9.80
C ILE A 138 -11.13 3.69 10.05
N ARG A 139 -10.03 3.08 10.52
CA ARG A 139 -8.80 3.79 10.86
C ARG A 139 -7.64 3.27 10.04
N LYS A 140 -6.97 4.15 9.32
CA LYS A 140 -5.69 3.87 8.65
C LYS A 140 -4.55 4.14 9.63
N GLU A 141 -3.70 3.15 9.80
CA GLU A 141 -2.44 3.23 10.52
C GLU A 141 -1.30 3.27 9.51
N VAL A 142 -0.41 4.24 9.66
CA VAL A 142 0.81 4.37 8.86
C VAL A 142 1.91 3.61 9.58
N ILE A 143 2.40 2.54 8.98
CA ILE A 143 3.53 1.76 9.50
C ILE A 143 4.84 2.42 9.09
N GLY A 144 4.91 2.89 7.84
CA GLY A 144 6.05 3.62 7.32
C GLY A 144 5.77 4.26 5.96
N GLU A 145 6.41 5.40 5.70
CA GLU A 145 6.41 6.07 4.40
C GLU A 145 7.84 6.50 4.06
N ILE A 146 8.55 5.65 3.34
CA ILE A 146 9.90 5.91 2.87
C ILE A 146 9.84 6.38 1.43
N ILE A 147 10.36 7.57 1.17
CA ILE A 147 10.44 8.13 -0.18
C ILE A 147 11.50 7.36 -0.98
N GLY A 148 11.18 6.99 -2.22
CA GLY A 148 12.13 6.45 -3.15
C GLY A 148 13.16 7.48 -3.62
N PHE A 149 14.17 7.04 -4.30
CA PHE A 149 15.10 7.93 -5.00
C PHE A 149 15.33 7.47 -6.43
N ASP A 150 15.52 8.46 -7.29
CA ASP A 150 15.82 8.27 -8.70
C ASP A 150 17.32 8.13 -8.93
N ARG A 151 17.66 7.54 -10.07
CA ARG A 151 19.04 7.43 -10.54
C ARG A 151 19.69 8.80 -10.76
N GLU A 152 20.84 9.00 -10.11
CA GLU A 152 21.68 10.16 -10.38
C GLU A 152 22.56 9.93 -11.61
N LYS A 153 22.67 10.97 -12.47
CA LYS A 153 23.45 10.88 -13.72
C LYS A 153 24.96 10.71 -13.47
N ASN A 154 25.49 11.36 -12.44
CA ASN A 154 26.91 11.39 -12.10
C ASN A 154 27.09 11.04 -10.61
N SER A 155 26.90 9.77 -10.27
CA SER A 155 27.04 9.32 -8.90
C SER A 155 28.46 8.88 -8.61
N GLU A 156 29.19 9.67 -7.81
CA GLU A 156 30.54 9.33 -7.33
C GLU A 156 30.55 7.98 -6.59
N ALA A 157 29.47 7.63 -5.88
CA ALA A 157 29.35 6.33 -5.20
C ALA A 157 29.33 5.17 -6.22
N CYS A 158 28.58 5.31 -7.31
CA CYS A 158 28.53 4.32 -8.36
C CYS A 158 29.87 4.18 -9.09
N GLU A 159 30.55 5.30 -9.38
CA GLU A 159 31.89 5.29 -9.99
C GLU A 159 32.91 4.59 -9.10
N LEU A 160 32.90 4.87 -7.79
CA LEU A 160 33.76 4.20 -6.83
C LEU A 160 33.51 2.69 -6.80
N VAL A 161 32.25 2.25 -6.67
CA VAL A 161 31.92 0.83 -6.64
C VAL A 161 32.28 0.15 -7.94
N SER A 162 31.98 0.76 -9.10
CA SER A 162 32.39 0.24 -10.43
C SER A 162 33.91 0.05 -10.53
N SER A 163 34.70 0.99 -10.01
CA SER A 163 36.16 0.90 -10.04
C SER A 163 36.71 -0.28 -9.21
N ILE A 164 36.01 -0.65 -8.13
CA ILE A 164 36.40 -1.75 -7.24
C ILE A 164 35.93 -3.09 -7.78
N THR A 165 34.70 -3.16 -8.31
CA THR A 165 34.08 -4.42 -8.76
C THR A 165 34.41 -4.77 -10.21
N GLY A 166 34.80 -3.79 -11.02
CA GLY A 166 34.97 -3.94 -12.48
C GLY A 166 33.66 -4.03 -13.26
N ASP A 167 32.50 -3.87 -12.59
CA ASP A 167 31.17 -3.92 -13.18
C ASP A 167 30.58 -2.52 -13.29
N ASN A 168 30.19 -2.13 -14.51
CA ASN A 168 29.53 -0.85 -14.80
C ASN A 168 28.01 -0.99 -15.01
N SER A 169 27.46 -2.19 -14.80
CA SER A 169 26.00 -2.40 -14.89
C SER A 169 25.27 -1.72 -13.72
N ARG A 170 24.15 -1.06 -14.01
CA ARG A 170 23.30 -0.39 -13.04
C ARG A 170 21.86 -0.90 -13.20
N GLU A 171 21.25 -1.30 -12.09
CA GLU A 171 19.85 -1.75 -12.02
C GLU A 171 18.99 -0.82 -11.19
#